data_bbfbff1a95b8c4ae9baacee0d1dcf3f8
#
_entry.id   bbfbff1a95b8c4ae9baacee0d1dcf3f8
#
_cell.length_a   1.000
_cell.length_b   1.000
_cell.length_c   1.000
_cell.angle_alpha   90.00
_cell.angle_beta   90.00
_cell.angle_gamma   90.00
#
_symmetry.space_group_name_H-M   'P 1'
#
loop_
_entity.id
_entity.type
_entity.pdbx_description
1 polymer ?
#
loop_
_entity_poly.entity_id
_entity_poly.type
_entity_poly.pdbx_seq_one_letter_code
_entity_poly.pdbx_strand_id
1 'polypeptide(L)'
;MHILMDLVVNHCSDEHEWFKKACADPDGQYGIYFYIKDYKDGKLPCNWRSYFGGSVWEPLPGHPDKCYLHMFHKKQPDLNWENPKLREEIYTMINWWLDKGLAGFRIDAIINIKKPLPWQDYPADRADGLCSPVEMIKHADGIGTFLSEMRDRCFFPHGAFTVGEVFNEKPEELPDFIGDHGYFSSMFDFNETIFGASENGWYDHAPITPNDYRSCCFASQQKVGDIGMLSNVIENHDEPRGVSRYIPEGECSDTAKKLLATMNIMLRGLPFIYQGQEIGMENVEFQSIREVNDVSTLDEYQVARNAGLTPDAALKAVNRLSRDNA
;
A
#
# COMPACT_ATOMS: atom_id res chain seq x y z
N MET A 1 19.47 -17.49 9.91
CA MET A 1 18.69 -16.56 9.04
C MET A 1 17.31 -16.43 9.66
N HIS A 2 16.82 -15.21 9.78
CA HIS A 2 15.45 -14.93 10.23
C HIS A 2 14.54 -14.74 9.03
N ILE A 3 13.29 -15.17 9.15
CA ILE A 3 12.26 -15.03 8.10
C ILE A 3 11.18 -14.11 8.63
N LEU A 4 10.83 -13.10 7.83
CA LEU A 4 9.62 -12.29 8.00
C LEU A 4 8.61 -12.72 6.94
N MET A 5 7.34 -12.79 7.30
CA MET A 5 6.24 -13.00 6.36
C MET A 5 5.53 -11.70 6.07
N ASP A 6 4.89 -11.64 4.91
CA ASP A 6 3.92 -10.58 4.61
C ASP A 6 2.62 -10.82 5.38
N LEU A 7 2.15 -9.82 6.10
CA LEU A 7 0.93 -9.86 6.89
C LEU A 7 -0.12 -8.96 6.24
N VAL A 8 -0.99 -9.56 5.44
CA VAL A 8 -2.08 -8.89 4.77
C VAL A 8 -3.34 -9.07 5.60
N VAL A 9 -3.76 -8.02 6.30
CA VAL A 9 -4.89 -8.07 7.25
C VAL A 9 -5.96 -6.99 7.03
N ASN A 10 -5.75 -6.08 6.06
CA ASN A 10 -6.80 -5.16 5.67
C ASN A 10 -7.93 -5.89 4.93
N HIS A 11 -7.60 -6.88 4.13
CA HIS A 11 -8.53 -7.61 3.26
C HIS A 11 -8.15 -9.10 3.20
N CYS A 12 -9.01 -9.90 2.60
CA CYS A 12 -8.66 -11.26 2.21
C CYS A 12 -9.08 -11.50 0.75
N SER A 13 -8.74 -12.67 0.20
CA SER A 13 -9.23 -13.08 -1.14
C SER A 13 -10.75 -13.29 -1.14
N ASP A 14 -11.41 -12.96 -2.25
CA ASP A 14 -12.80 -13.35 -2.51
C ASP A 14 -12.99 -14.88 -2.56
N GLU A 15 -11.89 -15.61 -2.75
CA GLU A 15 -11.86 -17.08 -2.67
C GLU A 15 -11.70 -17.61 -1.24
N HIS A 16 -11.47 -16.74 -0.25
CA HIS A 16 -11.35 -17.16 1.15
C HIS A 16 -12.68 -17.69 1.70
N GLU A 17 -12.60 -18.73 2.52
CA GLU A 17 -13.75 -19.39 3.14
C GLU A 17 -14.69 -18.41 3.87
N TRP A 18 -14.13 -17.39 4.52
CA TRP A 18 -14.93 -16.39 5.23
C TRP A 18 -15.82 -15.60 4.28
N PHE A 19 -15.26 -15.14 3.14
CA PHE A 19 -16.03 -14.36 2.19
C PHE A 19 -17.07 -15.21 1.45
N LYS A 20 -16.74 -16.45 1.08
CA LYS A 20 -17.71 -17.40 0.50
C LYS A 20 -18.89 -17.64 1.45
N LYS A 21 -18.62 -17.82 2.76
CA LYS A 21 -19.69 -17.99 3.76
C LYS A 21 -20.47 -16.68 4.00
N ALA A 22 -19.82 -15.52 3.95
CA ALA A 22 -20.47 -14.22 4.00
C ALA A 22 -21.41 -14.00 2.79
N CYS A 23 -21.01 -14.40 1.59
CA CYS A 23 -21.87 -14.39 0.41
C CYS A 23 -23.05 -15.35 0.52
N ALA A 24 -22.90 -16.49 1.20
CA ALA A 24 -23.97 -17.46 1.39
C ALA A 24 -25.00 -16.97 2.44
N ASP A 25 -24.54 -16.29 3.49
CA ASP A 25 -25.36 -15.73 4.58
C ASP A 25 -24.77 -14.38 5.03
N PRO A 26 -25.15 -13.27 4.39
CA PRO A 26 -24.63 -11.94 4.73
C PRO A 26 -24.98 -11.44 6.14
N ASP A 27 -26.04 -11.94 6.73
CA ASP A 27 -26.49 -11.56 8.06
C ASP A 27 -25.98 -12.55 9.13
N GLY A 28 -25.26 -13.60 8.74
CA GLY A 28 -24.68 -14.61 9.60
C GLY A 28 -23.33 -14.23 10.19
N GLN A 29 -22.70 -15.22 10.84
CA GLN A 29 -21.44 -15.05 11.57
C GLN A 29 -20.32 -14.45 10.70
N TYR A 30 -20.18 -14.88 9.45
CA TYR A 30 -19.12 -14.42 8.57
C TYR A 30 -19.46 -13.13 7.81
N GLY A 31 -20.74 -12.79 7.67
CA GLY A 31 -21.17 -11.53 7.06
C GLY A 31 -20.65 -10.32 7.84
N ILE A 32 -20.63 -10.41 9.17
CA ILE A 32 -20.11 -9.32 10.03
C ILE A 32 -18.57 -9.20 10.03
N TYR A 33 -17.84 -10.13 9.39
CA TYR A 33 -16.38 -10.03 9.19
C TYR A 33 -16.01 -9.08 8.07
N PHE A 34 -16.97 -8.66 7.26
CA PHE A 34 -16.82 -7.75 6.14
C PHE A 34 -17.70 -6.52 6.31
N TYR A 35 -17.39 -5.47 5.59
CA TYR A 35 -18.26 -4.31 5.48
C TYR A 35 -19.30 -4.57 4.38
N ILE A 36 -20.39 -5.24 4.72
CA ILE A 36 -21.54 -5.46 3.84
C ILE A 36 -22.62 -4.46 4.17
N LYS A 37 -23.22 -3.82 3.18
CA LYS A 37 -24.23 -2.78 3.30
C LYS A 37 -25.36 -2.98 2.31
N ASP A 38 -26.54 -2.45 2.65
CA ASP A 38 -27.66 -2.44 1.73
C ASP A 38 -27.36 -1.53 0.53
N TYR A 39 -27.69 -2.02 -0.64
CA TYR A 39 -27.58 -1.32 -1.91
C TYR A 39 -28.99 -1.06 -2.45
N LYS A 40 -29.57 0.08 -2.07
CA LYS A 40 -30.95 0.44 -2.40
C LYS A 40 -30.96 1.56 -3.46
N ASP A 41 -31.81 1.41 -4.47
CA ASP A 41 -32.07 2.45 -5.49
C ASP A 41 -30.81 2.92 -6.24
N GLY A 42 -29.83 2.06 -6.41
CA GLY A 42 -28.56 2.40 -7.05
C GLY A 42 -27.65 3.33 -6.23
N LYS A 43 -27.99 3.61 -4.95
CA LYS A 43 -27.20 4.49 -4.10
C LYS A 43 -26.19 3.69 -3.29
N LEU A 44 -24.90 4.02 -3.49
CA LEU A 44 -23.79 3.47 -2.69
C LEU A 44 -23.72 4.10 -1.30
N PRO A 45 -23.15 3.42 -0.30
CA PRO A 45 -23.02 3.94 1.07
C PRO A 45 -22.22 5.23 1.19
N CYS A 46 -21.21 5.41 0.33
CA CYS A 46 -20.40 6.63 0.21
C CYS A 46 -19.67 6.68 -1.13
N ASN A 47 -19.07 7.84 -1.44
CA ASN A 47 -18.38 8.13 -2.69
C ASN A 47 -16.86 7.84 -2.68
N TRP A 48 -16.39 6.87 -1.93
CA TRP A 48 -14.95 6.62 -1.86
C TRP A 48 -14.43 5.87 -3.08
N ARG A 49 -13.20 6.23 -3.49
CA ARG A 49 -12.49 5.58 -4.62
C ARG A 49 -11.56 4.48 -4.11
N SER A 50 -11.50 3.37 -4.84
CA SER A 50 -10.50 2.33 -4.67
C SER A 50 -9.10 2.82 -5.09
N TYR A 51 -8.06 2.28 -4.49
CA TYR A 51 -6.67 2.52 -4.92
C TYR A 51 -6.41 2.12 -6.38
N PHE A 52 -7.19 1.17 -6.90
CA PHE A 52 -7.10 0.72 -8.29
C PHE A 52 -8.15 1.33 -9.22
N GLY A 53 -8.76 2.44 -8.79
CA GLY A 53 -9.78 3.14 -9.56
C GLY A 53 -11.21 2.61 -9.33
N GLY A 54 -12.21 3.42 -9.71
CA GLY A 54 -13.62 3.10 -9.49
C GLY A 54 -14.06 3.21 -8.03
N SER A 55 -15.32 2.85 -7.79
CA SER A 55 -15.90 2.85 -6.43
C SER A 55 -15.26 1.75 -5.56
N VAL A 56 -15.19 1.97 -4.25
CA VAL A 56 -14.84 0.94 -3.25
C VAL A 56 -15.97 -0.06 -2.99
N TRP A 57 -17.13 0.12 -3.60
CA TRP A 57 -18.31 -0.70 -3.38
C TRP A 57 -18.64 -1.55 -4.61
N GLU A 58 -18.72 -2.86 -4.43
CA GLU A 58 -19.16 -3.81 -5.45
C GLU A 58 -20.43 -4.54 -5.00
N PRO A 59 -21.33 -4.92 -5.93
CA PRO A 59 -22.47 -5.78 -5.61
C PRO A 59 -22.01 -7.09 -4.96
N LEU A 60 -22.68 -7.48 -3.88
CA LEU A 60 -22.37 -8.74 -3.20
C LEU A 60 -22.87 -9.93 -4.06
N PRO A 61 -22.01 -10.91 -4.36
CA PRO A 61 -22.41 -12.07 -5.15
C PRO A 61 -23.63 -12.79 -4.56
N GLY A 62 -24.66 -13.00 -5.37
CA GLY A 62 -25.93 -13.60 -4.97
C GLY A 62 -26.94 -12.68 -4.27
N HIS A 63 -26.58 -11.45 -3.96
CA HIS A 63 -27.42 -10.49 -3.24
C HIS A 63 -27.45 -9.13 -3.95
N PRO A 64 -28.37 -8.92 -4.91
CA PRO A 64 -28.40 -7.71 -5.73
C PRO A 64 -28.77 -6.43 -4.95
N ASP A 65 -29.30 -6.59 -3.74
CA ASP A 65 -29.67 -5.54 -2.80
C ASP A 65 -28.58 -5.21 -1.76
N LYS A 66 -27.41 -5.87 -1.86
CA LYS A 66 -26.27 -5.65 -0.98
C LYS A 66 -24.99 -5.36 -1.74
N CYS A 67 -24.07 -4.62 -1.12
CA CYS A 67 -22.72 -4.38 -1.62
C CYS A 67 -21.70 -4.63 -0.50
N TYR A 68 -20.45 -4.88 -0.90
CA TYR A 68 -19.31 -5.04 0.00
C TYR A 68 -18.22 -4.04 -0.32
N LEU A 69 -17.41 -3.72 0.69
CA LEU A 69 -16.29 -2.79 0.59
C LEU A 69 -15.01 -3.49 0.11
N HIS A 70 -14.27 -2.82 -0.78
CA HIS A 70 -12.90 -3.16 -1.14
C HIS A 70 -12.08 -1.89 -1.37
N MET A 71 -11.08 -1.62 -0.56
CA MET A 71 -10.20 -0.46 -0.77
C MET A 71 -9.24 -0.67 -1.94
N PHE A 72 -8.89 -1.93 -2.25
CA PHE A 72 -8.01 -2.34 -3.34
C PHE A 72 -8.83 -2.98 -4.48
N HIS A 73 -8.44 -4.15 -4.94
CA HIS A 73 -9.16 -4.83 -6.01
C HIS A 73 -10.48 -5.45 -5.50
N LYS A 74 -11.51 -5.50 -6.37
CA LYS A 74 -12.79 -6.15 -6.02
C LYS A 74 -12.69 -7.61 -5.58
N LYS A 75 -11.60 -8.31 -5.91
CA LYS A 75 -11.29 -9.64 -5.38
C LYS A 75 -10.63 -9.63 -4.01
N GLN A 76 -10.51 -8.48 -3.39
CA GLN A 76 -9.88 -8.26 -2.10
C GLN A 76 -10.88 -7.56 -1.15
N PRO A 77 -11.96 -8.27 -0.72
CA PRO A 77 -12.95 -7.70 0.20
C PRO A 77 -12.31 -7.31 1.54
N ASP A 78 -12.62 -6.10 2.00
CA ASP A 78 -12.05 -5.53 3.22
C ASP A 78 -12.64 -6.16 4.47
N LEU A 79 -11.76 -6.45 5.43
CA LEU A 79 -12.10 -7.03 6.72
C LEU A 79 -12.58 -5.94 7.69
N ASN A 80 -13.63 -6.26 8.45
CA ASN A 80 -14.26 -5.36 9.40
C ASN A 80 -13.54 -5.37 10.76
N TRP A 81 -12.48 -4.58 10.89
CA TRP A 81 -11.69 -4.46 12.12
C TRP A 81 -12.45 -3.90 13.31
N GLU A 82 -13.60 -3.27 13.13
CA GLU A 82 -14.47 -2.88 14.25
C GLU A 82 -15.07 -4.11 14.97
N ASN A 83 -15.08 -5.27 14.31
CA ASN A 83 -15.58 -6.51 14.89
C ASN A 83 -14.51 -7.20 15.76
N PRO A 84 -14.67 -7.28 17.07
CA PRO A 84 -13.69 -7.90 17.97
C PRO A 84 -13.49 -9.41 17.70
N LYS A 85 -14.52 -10.11 17.20
CA LYS A 85 -14.37 -11.54 16.85
C LYS A 85 -13.44 -11.74 15.68
N LEU A 86 -13.50 -10.86 14.66
CA LEU A 86 -12.55 -10.88 13.55
C LEU A 86 -11.13 -10.65 14.06
N ARG A 87 -10.93 -9.65 14.95
CA ARG A 87 -9.60 -9.38 15.49
C ARG A 87 -9.03 -10.57 16.25
N GLU A 88 -9.85 -11.29 17.03
CA GLU A 88 -9.42 -12.53 17.70
C GLU A 88 -8.93 -13.61 16.72
N GLU A 89 -9.63 -13.80 15.61
CA GLU A 89 -9.19 -14.74 14.55
C GLU A 89 -7.84 -14.34 13.94
N ILE A 90 -7.68 -13.04 13.67
CA ILE A 90 -6.42 -12.49 13.12
C ILE A 90 -5.28 -12.67 14.14
N TYR A 91 -5.48 -12.33 15.41
CA TYR A 91 -4.45 -12.50 16.44
C TYR A 91 -4.08 -13.97 16.67
N THR A 92 -5.07 -14.85 16.60
CA THR A 92 -4.85 -16.30 16.67
C THR A 92 -3.96 -16.77 15.51
N MET A 93 -4.23 -16.30 14.29
CA MET A 93 -3.44 -16.61 13.11
C MET A 93 -2.00 -16.06 13.22
N ILE A 94 -1.83 -14.81 13.65
CA ILE A 94 -0.51 -14.20 13.83
C ILE A 94 0.32 -14.99 14.85
N ASN A 95 -0.26 -15.28 16.01
CA ASN A 95 0.41 -16.05 17.07
C ASN A 95 0.78 -17.46 16.61
N TRP A 96 -0.09 -18.11 15.84
CA TRP A 96 0.21 -19.42 15.29
C TRP A 96 1.48 -19.45 14.42
N TRP A 97 1.69 -18.41 13.61
CA TRP A 97 2.92 -18.27 12.80
C TRP A 97 4.15 -17.97 13.67
N LEU A 98 4.01 -17.09 14.65
CA LEU A 98 5.10 -16.76 15.57
C LEU A 98 5.51 -17.97 16.42
N ASP A 99 4.56 -18.77 16.89
CA ASP A 99 4.79 -20.04 17.60
C ASP A 99 5.53 -21.09 16.74
N LYS A 100 5.43 -21.00 15.41
CA LYS A 100 6.21 -21.81 14.47
C LYS A 100 7.66 -21.35 14.30
N GLY A 101 8.04 -20.25 14.93
CA GLY A 101 9.39 -19.70 14.88
C GLY A 101 9.61 -18.65 13.81
N LEU A 102 8.53 -18.07 13.26
CA LEU A 102 8.64 -16.90 12.40
C LEU A 102 9.23 -15.74 13.21
N ALA A 103 10.17 -15.00 12.63
CA ALA A 103 10.82 -13.89 13.31
C ALA A 103 10.02 -12.59 13.35
N GLY A 104 8.99 -12.48 12.52
CA GLY A 104 8.14 -11.29 12.47
C GLY A 104 7.46 -11.10 11.13
N PHE A 105 7.04 -9.85 10.86
CA PHE A 105 6.20 -9.54 9.70
C PHE A 105 6.57 -8.21 9.03
N ARG A 106 6.42 -8.16 7.70
CA ARG A 106 6.11 -6.93 6.96
C ARG A 106 4.59 -6.80 6.94
N ILE A 107 4.06 -5.65 7.32
CA ILE A 107 2.62 -5.48 7.52
C ILE A 107 2.07 -4.58 6.44
N ASP A 108 1.30 -5.20 5.56
CA ASP A 108 0.75 -4.62 4.33
C ASP A 108 -0.34 -3.57 4.62
N ALA A 109 -0.25 -2.43 3.94
CA ALA A 109 -1.30 -1.40 3.83
C ALA A 109 -2.05 -1.13 5.16
N ILE A 110 -1.36 -1.16 6.28
CA ILE A 110 -1.93 -1.32 7.62
C ILE A 110 -2.86 -0.17 8.04
N ILE A 111 -2.63 1.04 7.55
CA ILE A 111 -3.48 2.18 7.90
C ILE A 111 -4.92 2.03 7.38
N ASN A 112 -5.12 1.20 6.36
CA ASN A 112 -6.43 0.97 5.77
C ASN A 112 -7.35 0.09 6.62
N ILE A 113 -6.86 -0.57 7.68
CA ILE A 113 -7.72 -1.37 8.57
C ILE A 113 -8.74 -0.51 9.31
N LYS A 114 -8.44 0.78 9.53
CA LYS A 114 -9.38 1.73 10.12
C LYS A 114 -10.14 2.50 9.04
N LYS A 115 -11.47 2.45 9.11
CA LYS A 115 -12.35 3.22 8.22
C LYS A 115 -12.92 4.42 8.95
N PRO A 116 -13.08 5.58 8.30
CA PRO A 116 -13.79 6.73 8.88
C PRO A 116 -15.29 6.45 8.94
N LEU A 117 -15.75 6.06 10.11
CA LEU A 117 -17.17 5.81 10.35
C LEU A 117 -17.80 6.98 11.12
N PRO A 118 -19.09 7.29 10.91
CA PRO A 118 -20.05 6.63 10.01
C PRO A 118 -19.75 6.88 8.52
N TRP A 119 -20.30 6.03 7.65
CA TRP A 119 -20.18 6.17 6.20
C TRP A 119 -20.69 7.53 5.73
N GLN A 120 -19.86 8.28 5.03
CA GLN A 120 -20.23 9.59 4.50
C GLN A 120 -19.41 9.93 3.25
N ASP A 121 -19.97 10.82 2.43
CA ASP A 121 -19.28 11.36 1.28
C ASP A 121 -18.25 12.41 1.70
N TYR A 122 -17.13 12.44 0.98
CA TYR A 122 -16.12 13.48 1.08
C TYR A 122 -15.99 14.22 -0.24
N PRO A 123 -15.30 15.39 -0.28
CA PRO A 123 -15.12 16.14 -1.51
C PRO A 123 -14.50 15.28 -2.62
N ALA A 124 -15.15 15.27 -3.78
CA ALA A 124 -14.63 14.60 -4.95
C ALA A 124 -13.38 15.34 -5.49
N ASP A 125 -12.37 14.58 -5.89
CA ASP A 125 -11.13 15.13 -6.44
C ASP A 125 -11.08 15.07 -7.97
N ARG A 126 -12.01 14.32 -8.59
CA ARG A 126 -12.09 14.15 -10.04
C ARG A 126 -13.55 14.26 -10.53
N ALA A 127 -13.70 14.33 -11.86
CA ALA A 127 -15.00 14.45 -12.54
C ALA A 127 -15.91 13.21 -12.36
N ASP A 128 -15.39 12.09 -11.91
CA ASP A 128 -16.15 10.88 -11.60
C ASP A 128 -17.02 10.98 -10.32
N GLY A 129 -16.84 12.06 -9.55
CA GLY A 129 -17.59 12.31 -8.32
C GLY A 129 -17.10 11.51 -7.11
N LEU A 130 -16.01 10.74 -7.23
CA LEU A 130 -15.44 9.95 -6.15
C LEU A 130 -14.38 10.73 -5.38
N CYS A 131 -14.26 10.42 -4.09
CA CYS A 131 -13.24 10.96 -3.18
C CYS A 131 -12.00 10.07 -3.21
N SER A 132 -10.80 10.67 -3.21
CA SER A 132 -9.54 9.93 -3.16
C SER A 132 -9.36 9.15 -1.85
N PRO A 133 -8.65 8.00 -1.86
CA PRO A 133 -8.31 7.27 -0.64
C PRO A 133 -7.52 8.12 0.35
N VAL A 134 -6.64 8.99 -0.13
CA VAL A 134 -5.82 9.90 0.71
C VAL A 134 -6.72 10.85 1.50
N GLU A 135 -7.73 11.43 0.86
CA GLU A 135 -8.68 12.31 1.55
C GLU A 135 -9.51 11.53 2.57
N MET A 136 -9.99 10.36 2.21
CA MET A 136 -10.76 9.50 3.11
C MET A 136 -9.97 9.11 4.37
N ILE A 137 -8.71 8.70 4.22
CA ILE A 137 -7.85 8.29 5.35
C ILE A 137 -7.62 9.39 6.37
N LYS A 138 -7.55 10.66 5.95
CA LYS A 138 -7.40 11.80 6.87
C LYS A 138 -8.49 11.87 7.94
N HIS A 139 -9.64 11.24 7.69
CA HIS A 139 -10.78 11.22 8.59
C HIS A 139 -10.87 9.91 9.40
N ALA A 140 -9.93 8.98 9.24
CA ALA A 140 -9.90 7.70 9.95
C ALA A 140 -9.14 7.84 11.27
N ASP A 141 -9.84 8.15 12.35
CA ASP A 141 -9.24 8.28 13.68
C ASP A 141 -9.32 6.98 14.49
N GLY A 142 -8.36 6.78 15.41
CA GLY A 142 -8.40 5.70 16.40
C GLY A 142 -7.79 4.37 15.95
N ILE A 143 -6.98 4.35 14.89
CA ILE A 143 -6.26 3.15 14.45
C ILE A 143 -5.33 2.58 15.54
N GLY A 144 -4.79 3.44 16.41
CA GLY A 144 -3.90 3.06 17.50
C GLY A 144 -4.47 2.00 18.44
N THR A 145 -5.81 1.94 18.60
CA THR A 145 -6.45 0.86 19.35
C THR A 145 -6.15 -0.51 18.76
N PHE A 146 -6.31 -0.67 17.44
CA PHE A 146 -6.09 -1.94 16.75
C PHE A 146 -4.60 -2.31 16.71
N LEU A 147 -3.75 -1.31 16.46
CA LEU A 147 -2.31 -1.51 16.39
C LEU A 147 -1.70 -1.84 17.75
N SER A 148 -2.16 -1.19 18.84
CA SER A 148 -1.76 -1.53 20.22
C SER A 148 -2.20 -2.94 20.60
N GLU A 149 -3.43 -3.33 20.30
CA GLU A 149 -3.89 -4.70 20.54
C GLU A 149 -3.00 -5.73 19.83
N MET A 150 -2.69 -5.49 18.55
CA MET A 150 -1.84 -6.39 17.75
C MET A 150 -0.42 -6.47 18.30
N ARG A 151 0.19 -5.35 18.66
CA ARG A 151 1.51 -5.28 19.29
C ARG A 151 1.53 -6.06 20.60
N ASP A 152 0.61 -5.74 21.51
CA ASP A 152 0.64 -6.24 22.88
C ASP A 152 0.25 -7.72 22.98
N ARG A 153 -0.59 -8.19 22.07
CA ARG A 153 -1.11 -9.56 22.07
C ARG A 153 -0.33 -10.52 21.17
N CYS A 154 0.41 -9.99 20.19
CA CYS A 154 1.09 -10.83 19.21
C CYS A 154 2.60 -10.53 19.13
N PHE A 155 2.97 -9.31 18.80
CA PHE A 155 4.37 -9.01 18.44
C PHE A 155 5.27 -8.94 19.67
N PHE A 156 4.87 -8.18 20.68
CA PHE A 156 5.69 -7.97 21.88
C PHE A 156 5.96 -9.26 22.66
N PRO A 157 4.97 -10.15 22.91
CA PRO A 157 5.20 -11.40 23.64
C PRO A 157 6.20 -12.34 22.96
N HIS A 158 6.32 -12.26 21.63
CA HIS A 158 7.24 -13.11 20.85
C HIS A 158 8.56 -12.43 20.51
N GLY A 159 8.77 -11.17 20.89
CA GLY A 159 9.93 -10.39 20.46
C GLY A 159 10.02 -10.28 18.93
N ALA A 160 8.87 -10.25 18.25
CA ALA A 160 8.78 -10.25 16.80
C ALA A 160 9.29 -8.93 16.23
N PHE A 161 10.08 -8.99 15.16
CA PHE A 161 10.46 -7.81 14.38
C PHE A 161 9.37 -7.47 13.36
N THR A 162 8.94 -6.22 13.34
CA THR A 162 7.84 -5.80 12.46
C THR A 162 8.19 -4.57 11.65
N VAL A 163 7.79 -4.55 10.38
CA VAL A 163 7.93 -3.40 9.48
C VAL A 163 6.56 -3.02 8.95
N GLY A 164 6.08 -1.84 9.32
CA GLY A 164 4.79 -1.34 8.84
C GLY A 164 4.90 -0.68 7.46
N GLU A 165 3.97 -0.99 6.59
CA GLU A 165 3.71 -0.21 5.39
C GLU A 165 2.69 0.87 5.73
N VAL A 166 3.21 2.05 6.07
CA VAL A 166 2.43 3.19 6.56
C VAL A 166 2.60 4.34 5.58
N PHE A 167 1.48 4.86 5.08
CA PHE A 167 1.43 6.03 4.20
C PHE A 167 0.63 7.15 4.87
N ASN A 168 0.97 8.38 4.57
CA ASN A 168 0.23 9.57 5.01
C ASN A 168 0.09 9.73 6.53
N GLU A 169 1.02 9.17 7.31
CA GLU A 169 1.07 9.43 8.75
C GLU A 169 1.39 10.90 9.02
N LYS A 170 0.76 11.44 10.05
CA LYS A 170 1.08 12.81 10.50
C LYS A 170 2.42 12.80 11.26
N PRO A 171 3.24 13.86 11.13
CA PRO A 171 4.53 13.93 11.82
C PRO A 171 4.45 13.67 13.33
N GLU A 172 3.37 14.13 13.97
CA GLU A 172 3.11 13.93 15.39
C GLU A 172 2.76 12.49 15.78
N GLU A 173 2.33 11.66 14.81
CA GLU A 173 1.99 10.24 15.03
C GLU A 173 3.22 9.32 14.94
N LEU A 174 4.34 9.79 14.38
CA LEU A 174 5.53 8.98 14.16
C LEU A 174 6.04 8.29 15.43
N PRO A 175 6.07 8.92 16.63
CA PRO A 175 6.46 8.24 17.86
C PRO A 175 5.55 7.08 18.25
N ASP A 176 4.25 7.16 17.89
CA ASP A 176 3.30 6.09 18.15
C ASP A 176 3.56 4.88 17.22
N PHE A 177 4.05 5.14 15.99
CA PHE A 177 4.34 4.07 15.05
C PHE A 177 5.66 3.35 15.34
N ILE A 178 6.77 4.07 15.56
CA ILE A 178 8.12 3.50 15.63
C ILE A 178 8.97 3.96 16.82
N GLY A 179 8.40 4.67 17.80
CA GLY A 179 9.08 5.07 19.04
C GLY A 179 9.37 3.88 19.96
N ASP A 180 9.90 4.15 21.14
CA ASP A 180 10.28 3.12 22.15
C ASP A 180 9.15 2.15 22.50
N HIS A 181 7.92 2.58 22.40
CA HIS A 181 6.69 1.80 22.59
C HIS A 181 5.83 1.79 21.33
N GLY A 182 6.44 1.97 20.17
CA GLY A 182 5.76 2.03 18.88
C GLY A 182 5.02 0.75 18.54
N TYR A 183 4.05 0.88 17.65
CA TYR A 183 3.28 -0.26 17.14
C TYR A 183 4.16 -1.26 16.40
N PHE A 184 5.21 -0.75 15.72
CA PHE A 184 6.14 -1.53 14.89
C PHE A 184 7.58 -1.28 15.29
N SER A 185 8.46 -2.22 14.96
CA SER A 185 9.90 -2.08 15.12
C SER A 185 10.50 -1.06 14.16
N SER A 186 9.90 -0.93 12.98
CA SER A 186 10.27 0.01 11.91
C SER A 186 9.09 0.23 10.97
N MET A 187 9.18 1.22 10.10
CA MET A 187 8.27 1.40 8.97
C MET A 187 9.08 1.75 7.72
N PHE A 188 8.54 1.46 6.54
CA PHE A 188 9.18 1.85 5.30
C PHE A 188 9.25 3.36 5.14
N ASP A 189 10.37 3.84 4.63
CA ASP A 189 10.56 5.24 4.25
C ASP A 189 10.05 5.47 2.84
N PHE A 190 8.75 5.67 2.71
CA PHE A 190 8.13 6.10 1.47
C PHE A 190 8.07 7.61 1.43
N ASN A 191 9.09 8.23 0.88
CA ASN A 191 9.04 9.67 0.69
C ASN A 191 8.18 10.01 -0.53
N GLU A 192 7.00 10.58 -0.30
CA GLU A 192 6.02 10.95 -1.33
C GLU A 192 6.60 11.82 -2.43
N THR A 193 7.58 12.66 -2.12
CA THR A 193 8.24 13.51 -3.12
C THR A 193 9.04 12.70 -4.13
N ILE A 194 9.61 11.56 -3.71
CA ILE A 194 10.35 10.65 -4.61
C ILE A 194 9.39 9.75 -5.39
N PHE A 195 8.30 9.31 -4.75
CA PHE A 195 7.33 8.39 -5.34
C PHE A 195 6.10 9.09 -5.92
N GLY A 196 5.94 10.40 -5.66
CA GLY A 196 4.76 11.18 -6.01
C GLY A 196 4.47 11.25 -7.51
N ALA A 197 3.19 11.23 -7.85
CA ALA A 197 2.68 11.51 -9.18
C ALA A 197 2.51 13.02 -9.38
N SER A 198 2.48 13.48 -10.64
CA SER A 198 2.02 14.84 -10.96
C SER A 198 0.50 14.95 -10.78
N GLU A 199 -0.04 16.18 -10.80
CA GLU A 199 -1.49 16.42 -10.78
C GLU A 199 -2.23 15.77 -11.97
N ASN A 200 -1.52 15.49 -13.06
CA ASN A 200 -2.07 14.85 -14.26
C ASN A 200 -2.09 13.33 -14.19
N GLY A 201 -1.38 12.75 -13.22
CA GLY A 201 -1.15 11.32 -13.09
C GLY A 201 0.34 10.99 -13.06
N TRP A 202 0.67 9.73 -12.72
CA TRP A 202 2.08 9.34 -12.59
C TRP A 202 2.77 9.15 -13.95
N TYR A 203 2.04 9.07 -15.05
CA TYR A 203 2.60 9.07 -16.42
C TYR A 203 3.34 10.37 -16.75
N ASP A 204 2.96 11.48 -16.11
CA ASP A 204 3.53 12.83 -16.32
C ASP A 204 4.58 13.18 -15.25
N HIS A 205 5.27 12.17 -14.77
CA HIS A 205 6.25 12.32 -13.71
C HIS A 205 7.54 12.97 -14.22
N ALA A 206 7.96 14.05 -13.55
CA ALA A 206 9.24 14.68 -13.83
C ALA A 206 10.41 13.76 -13.40
N PRO A 207 11.54 13.77 -14.12
CA PRO A 207 12.74 13.07 -13.69
C PRO A 207 13.20 13.53 -12.31
N ILE A 208 13.53 12.59 -11.43
CA ILE A 208 14.08 12.88 -10.10
C ILE A 208 15.54 13.29 -10.26
N THR A 209 15.90 14.46 -9.74
CA THR A 209 17.29 14.92 -9.73
C THR A 209 18.05 14.39 -8.51
N PRO A 210 19.40 14.32 -8.55
CA PRO A 210 20.19 13.97 -7.36
C PRO A 210 19.94 14.90 -6.17
N ASN A 211 19.57 16.16 -6.42
CA ASN A 211 19.22 17.11 -5.34
C ASN A 211 17.87 16.79 -4.72
N ASP A 212 16.88 16.38 -5.51
CA ASP A 212 15.58 15.97 -5.01
C ASP A 212 15.75 14.75 -4.11
N TYR A 213 16.46 13.72 -4.58
CA TYR A 213 16.76 12.52 -3.80
C TYR A 213 17.45 12.86 -2.47
N ARG A 214 18.52 13.67 -2.53
CA ARG A 214 19.24 14.10 -1.32
C ARG A 214 18.33 14.86 -0.35
N SER A 215 17.51 15.79 -0.84
CA SER A 215 16.61 16.60 -0.01
C SER A 215 15.58 15.70 0.69
N CYS A 216 15.02 14.72 -0.02
CA CYS A 216 14.10 13.75 0.56
C CYS A 216 14.76 12.90 1.65
N CYS A 217 15.96 12.35 1.39
CA CYS A 217 16.71 11.59 2.39
C CYS A 217 16.98 12.42 3.66
N PHE A 218 17.37 13.68 3.52
CA PHE A 218 17.61 14.54 4.66
C PHE A 218 16.32 14.88 5.41
N ALA A 219 15.23 15.13 4.71
CA ALA A 219 13.93 15.36 5.34
C ALA A 219 13.47 14.15 6.16
N SER A 220 13.57 12.94 5.61
CA SER A 220 13.25 11.70 6.34
C SER A 220 14.13 11.52 7.57
N GLN A 221 15.46 11.72 7.43
CA GLN A 221 16.38 11.58 8.56
C GLN A 221 16.13 12.63 9.66
N GLN A 222 15.76 13.85 9.29
CA GLN A 222 15.38 14.88 10.26
C GLN A 222 14.04 14.56 10.94
N LYS A 223 13.05 14.09 10.18
CA LYS A 223 11.73 13.70 10.69
C LYS A 223 11.85 12.61 11.74
N VAL A 224 12.62 11.57 11.45
CA VAL A 224 12.78 10.44 12.37
C VAL A 224 13.66 10.78 13.58
N GLY A 225 14.68 11.62 13.44
CA GLY A 225 15.57 12.06 14.52
C GLY A 225 16.00 10.89 15.40
N ASP A 226 15.72 10.99 16.72
CA ASP A 226 15.98 9.96 17.70
C ASP A 226 14.73 9.14 18.09
N ILE A 227 13.61 9.32 17.36
CA ILE A 227 12.33 8.66 17.65
C ILE A 227 12.45 7.14 17.45
N GLY A 228 13.09 6.71 16.34
CA GLY A 228 13.17 5.30 15.99
C GLY A 228 14.05 5.05 14.79
N MET A 229 13.70 4.02 14.00
CA MET A 229 14.46 3.62 12.82
C MET A 229 13.50 3.35 11.65
N LEU A 230 13.77 3.97 10.50
CA LEU A 230 13.07 3.67 9.25
C LEU A 230 13.74 2.53 8.49
N SER A 231 12.97 1.89 7.63
CA SER A 231 13.44 0.87 6.68
C SER A 231 13.62 1.53 5.31
N ASN A 232 14.90 1.66 4.90
CA ASN A 232 15.25 2.31 3.64
C ASN A 232 14.92 1.40 2.46
N VAL A 233 14.22 1.91 1.46
CA VAL A 233 13.79 1.17 0.27
C VAL A 233 13.93 2.07 -0.96
N ILE A 234 14.45 1.54 -2.07
CA ILE A 234 14.54 2.24 -3.36
C ILE A 234 13.77 1.52 -4.47
N GLU A 235 13.39 0.30 -4.24
CA GLU A 235 12.53 -0.51 -5.11
C GLU A 235 11.89 -1.65 -4.31
N ASN A 236 10.72 -2.07 -4.73
CA ASN A 236 10.00 -3.20 -4.18
C ASN A 236 9.08 -3.81 -5.24
N HIS A 237 8.16 -4.70 -4.85
CA HIS A 237 7.21 -5.34 -5.76
C HIS A 237 6.10 -4.40 -6.28
N ASP A 238 5.97 -3.20 -5.73
CA ASP A 238 5.00 -2.18 -6.13
C ASP A 238 5.64 -1.00 -6.87
N GLU A 239 6.96 -1.02 -7.05
CA GLU A 239 7.71 0.08 -7.66
C GLU A 239 8.60 -0.42 -8.79
N PRO A 240 8.92 0.44 -9.78
CA PRO A 240 9.87 0.08 -10.82
C PRO A 240 11.27 -0.13 -10.24
N ARG A 241 12.17 -0.73 -11.02
CA ARG A 241 13.56 -0.92 -10.62
C ARG A 241 14.22 0.42 -10.29
N GLY A 242 14.85 0.52 -9.13
CA GLY A 242 15.43 1.75 -8.62
C GLY A 242 16.49 2.35 -9.55
N VAL A 243 17.30 1.50 -10.19
CA VAL A 243 18.31 1.96 -11.15
C VAL A 243 17.69 2.61 -12.39
N SER A 244 16.55 2.12 -12.85
CA SER A 244 15.82 2.71 -13.98
C SER A 244 15.05 3.97 -13.59
N ARG A 245 14.67 4.09 -12.33
CA ARG A 245 13.93 5.25 -11.81
C ARG A 245 14.85 6.44 -11.50
N TYR A 246 15.95 6.18 -10.77
CA TYR A 246 16.78 7.24 -10.17
C TYR A 246 18.00 7.61 -10.99
N ILE A 247 18.49 6.72 -11.86
CA ILE A 247 19.61 7.02 -12.75
C ILE A 247 19.05 7.61 -14.06
N PRO A 248 19.57 8.75 -14.54
CA PRO A 248 19.12 9.33 -15.80
C PRO A 248 19.28 8.37 -16.97
N GLU A 249 18.35 8.45 -17.94
CA GLU A 249 18.40 7.65 -19.17
C GLU A 249 19.74 7.88 -19.89
N GLY A 250 20.41 6.80 -20.27
CA GLY A 250 21.72 6.83 -20.92
C GLY A 250 22.92 6.92 -19.97
N GLU A 251 22.72 7.12 -18.67
CA GLU A 251 23.80 7.19 -17.66
C GLU A 251 23.87 5.94 -16.76
N CYS A 252 23.07 4.92 -17.04
CA CYS A 252 23.00 3.70 -16.26
C CYS A 252 24.23 2.82 -16.47
N SER A 253 25.28 3.10 -15.70
CA SER A 253 26.54 2.34 -15.67
C SER A 253 26.66 1.53 -14.39
N ASP A 254 27.53 0.51 -14.38
CA ASP A 254 27.83 -0.25 -13.16
C ASP A 254 28.27 0.65 -12.00
N THR A 255 28.99 1.72 -12.29
CA THR A 255 29.39 2.69 -11.26
C THR A 255 28.20 3.46 -10.70
N ALA A 256 27.28 3.91 -11.54
CA ALA A 256 26.06 4.60 -11.10
C ALA A 256 25.16 3.67 -10.30
N LYS A 257 24.99 2.42 -10.71
CA LYS A 257 24.24 1.39 -9.97
C LYS A 257 24.84 1.14 -8.57
N LYS A 258 26.16 0.98 -8.49
CA LYS A 258 26.87 0.80 -7.21
C LYS A 258 26.78 2.04 -6.32
N LEU A 259 26.79 3.23 -6.89
CA LEU A 259 26.59 4.47 -6.15
C LEU A 259 25.21 4.50 -5.52
N LEU A 260 24.15 4.23 -6.27
CA LEU A 260 22.77 4.18 -5.77
C LEU A 260 22.62 3.14 -4.66
N ALA A 261 23.15 1.94 -4.83
CA ALA A 261 23.16 0.90 -3.81
C ALA A 261 23.90 1.35 -2.53
N THR A 262 25.06 2.01 -2.69
CA THR A 262 25.84 2.55 -1.57
C THR A 262 25.04 3.60 -0.80
N MET A 263 24.36 4.50 -1.51
CA MET A 263 23.50 5.52 -0.87
C MET A 263 22.41 4.87 -0.03
N ASN A 264 21.68 3.88 -0.56
CA ASN A 264 20.63 3.18 0.18
C ASN A 264 21.16 2.47 1.43
N ILE A 265 22.30 1.78 1.33
CA ILE A 265 22.89 1.01 2.44
C ILE A 265 23.50 1.91 3.53
N MET A 266 24.06 3.06 3.15
CA MET A 266 24.76 3.95 4.07
C MET A 266 23.85 4.97 4.77
N LEU A 267 22.60 5.13 4.37
CA LEU A 267 21.63 5.92 5.09
C LEU A 267 21.35 5.27 6.46
N ARG A 268 21.17 6.10 7.49
CA ARG A 268 20.71 5.61 8.80
C ARG A 268 19.33 4.96 8.62
N GLY A 269 19.21 3.71 9.01
CA GLY A 269 18.00 2.92 8.87
C GLY A 269 18.32 1.46 8.60
N LEU A 270 17.30 0.69 8.33
CA LEU A 270 17.40 -0.71 7.95
C LEU A 270 17.29 -0.83 6.42
N PRO A 271 18.37 -1.17 5.69
CA PRO A 271 18.29 -1.27 4.25
C PRO A 271 17.51 -2.53 3.84
N PHE A 272 16.46 -2.34 3.03
CA PHE A 272 15.77 -3.40 2.33
C PHE A 272 16.32 -3.48 0.91
N ILE A 273 16.69 -4.70 0.50
CA ILE A 273 17.22 -4.98 -0.83
C ILE A 273 16.22 -5.91 -1.50
N TYR A 274 15.60 -5.43 -2.58
CA TYR A 274 14.65 -6.21 -3.35
C TYR A 274 15.38 -7.25 -4.22
N GLN A 275 14.78 -8.41 -4.45
CA GLN A 275 15.36 -9.46 -5.28
C GLN A 275 15.71 -8.91 -6.68
N GLY A 276 16.93 -9.15 -7.14
CA GLY A 276 17.45 -8.60 -8.38
C GLY A 276 18.17 -7.25 -8.24
N GLN A 277 17.94 -6.51 -7.15
CA GLN A 277 18.65 -5.26 -6.87
C GLN A 277 20.15 -5.51 -6.65
N GLU A 278 20.51 -6.65 -6.04
CA GLU A 278 21.90 -7.05 -5.76
C GLU A 278 22.73 -7.27 -7.04
N ILE A 279 22.07 -7.50 -8.16
CA ILE A 279 22.72 -7.60 -9.49
C ILE A 279 22.43 -6.38 -10.38
N GLY A 280 21.75 -5.36 -9.84
CA GLY A 280 21.43 -4.12 -10.56
C GLY A 280 20.46 -4.32 -11.72
N MET A 281 19.40 -5.12 -11.52
CA MET A 281 18.33 -5.31 -12.52
C MET A 281 17.73 -3.98 -12.94
N GLU A 282 17.47 -3.86 -14.24
CA GLU A 282 16.79 -2.72 -14.87
C GLU A 282 15.35 -3.10 -15.23
N ASN A 283 14.52 -2.08 -15.50
CA ASN A 283 13.18 -2.29 -16.04
C ASN A 283 13.19 -3.06 -17.35
N VAL A 284 12.16 -3.86 -17.58
CA VAL A 284 11.83 -4.39 -18.90
C VAL A 284 11.11 -3.31 -19.71
N GLU A 285 11.45 -3.16 -20.96
CA GLU A 285 10.77 -2.26 -21.87
C GLU A 285 9.67 -3.02 -22.66
N PHE A 286 8.41 -2.83 -22.25
CA PHE A 286 7.28 -3.41 -22.97
C PHE A 286 7.09 -2.75 -24.33
N GLN A 287 6.93 -3.55 -25.36
CA GLN A 287 6.73 -3.09 -26.74
C GLN A 287 5.25 -2.86 -27.08
N SER A 288 4.36 -3.35 -26.24
CA SER A 288 2.92 -3.22 -26.41
C SER A 288 2.22 -3.18 -25.05
N ILE A 289 1.19 -2.34 -24.92
CA ILE A 289 0.34 -2.32 -23.73
C ILE A 289 -0.32 -3.69 -23.46
N ARG A 290 -0.41 -4.57 -24.45
CA ARG A 290 -0.95 -5.93 -24.27
C ARG A 290 -0.03 -6.87 -23.49
N GLU A 291 1.22 -6.51 -23.32
CA GLU A 291 2.21 -7.26 -22.53
C GLU A 291 2.13 -6.91 -21.04
N VAL A 292 1.46 -5.80 -20.72
CA VAL A 292 1.31 -5.29 -19.36
C VAL A 292 0.17 -6.01 -18.66
N ASN A 293 0.41 -6.51 -17.46
CA ASN A 293 -0.59 -7.15 -16.59
C ASN A 293 -1.00 -6.27 -15.40
N ASP A 294 -0.16 -5.34 -14.97
CA ASP A 294 -0.44 -4.45 -13.85
C ASP A 294 -1.65 -3.56 -14.14
N VAL A 295 -2.69 -3.69 -13.31
CA VAL A 295 -3.94 -2.94 -13.43
C VAL A 295 -3.71 -1.44 -13.34
N SER A 296 -2.81 -1.00 -12.44
CA SER A 296 -2.48 0.42 -12.26
C SER A 296 -1.82 1.00 -13.53
N THR A 297 -0.90 0.25 -14.14
CA THR A 297 -0.27 0.67 -15.40
C THR A 297 -1.27 0.74 -16.56
N LEU A 298 -2.20 -0.22 -16.63
CA LEU A 298 -3.26 -0.22 -17.65
C LEU A 298 -4.21 0.98 -17.48
N ASP A 299 -4.60 1.30 -16.24
CA ASP A 299 -5.44 2.47 -15.95
C ASP A 299 -4.70 3.77 -16.30
N GLU A 300 -3.46 3.91 -15.88
CA GLU A 300 -2.66 5.11 -16.15
C GLU A 300 -2.37 5.32 -17.64
N TYR A 301 -2.21 4.23 -18.39
CA TYR A 301 -2.14 4.31 -19.86
C TYR A 301 -3.41 4.95 -20.43
N GLN A 302 -4.60 4.59 -19.94
CA GLN A 302 -5.84 5.22 -20.37
C GLN A 302 -5.91 6.70 -19.98
N VAL A 303 -5.45 7.04 -18.77
CA VAL A 303 -5.33 8.45 -18.33
C VAL A 303 -4.46 9.25 -19.30
N ALA A 304 -3.27 8.74 -19.62
CA ALA A 304 -2.37 9.37 -20.59
C ALA A 304 -2.99 9.49 -21.99
N ARG A 305 -3.70 8.46 -22.45
CA ARG A 305 -4.45 8.49 -23.72
C ARG A 305 -5.55 9.55 -23.73
N ASN A 306 -6.30 9.65 -22.65
CA ASN A 306 -7.36 10.64 -22.49
C ASN A 306 -6.80 12.08 -22.40
N ALA A 307 -5.59 12.24 -21.89
CA ALA A 307 -4.85 13.51 -21.89
C ALA A 307 -4.31 13.88 -23.29
N GLY A 308 -4.47 13.01 -24.30
CA GLY A 308 -4.12 13.30 -25.69
C GLY A 308 -2.78 12.74 -26.16
N LEU A 309 -2.09 11.93 -25.37
CA LEU A 309 -0.85 11.28 -25.81
C LEU A 309 -1.15 10.26 -26.92
N THR A 310 -0.21 10.12 -27.88
CA THR A 310 -0.28 9.03 -28.86
C THR A 310 -0.13 7.67 -28.16
N PRO A 311 -0.53 6.53 -28.76
CA PRO A 311 -0.35 5.20 -28.16
C PRO A 311 1.10 4.94 -27.75
N ASP A 312 2.06 5.27 -28.62
CA ASP A 312 3.50 5.05 -28.36
C ASP A 312 4.02 5.95 -27.23
N ALA A 313 3.60 7.23 -27.23
CA ALA A 313 3.99 8.16 -26.18
C ALA A 313 3.41 7.76 -24.81
N ALA A 314 2.17 7.31 -24.78
CA ALA A 314 1.52 6.83 -23.56
C ALA A 314 2.20 5.54 -23.04
N LEU A 315 2.51 4.59 -23.93
CA LEU A 315 3.24 3.37 -23.57
C LEU A 315 4.63 3.71 -23.01
N LYS A 316 5.37 4.57 -23.67
CA LYS A 316 6.70 5.01 -23.20
C LYS A 316 6.62 5.67 -21.82
N ALA A 317 5.62 6.51 -21.60
CA ALA A 317 5.43 7.21 -20.31
C ALA A 317 5.15 6.23 -19.16
N VAL A 318 4.28 5.24 -19.37
CA VAL A 318 3.95 4.27 -18.33
C VAL A 318 5.01 3.18 -18.14
N ASN A 319 5.76 2.81 -19.18
CA ASN A 319 6.82 1.82 -19.07
C ASN A 319 7.85 2.15 -18.00
N ARG A 320 8.17 3.43 -17.84
CA ARG A 320 9.22 3.85 -16.90
C ARG A 320 8.83 3.57 -15.43
N LEU A 321 7.56 3.63 -15.11
CA LEU A 321 7.06 3.54 -13.74
C LEU A 321 6.12 2.34 -13.54
N SER A 322 6.07 1.41 -14.49
CA SER A 322 5.23 0.21 -14.40
C SER A 322 5.68 -0.71 -13.28
N ARG A 323 4.70 -1.19 -12.50
CA ARG A 323 4.89 -2.21 -11.46
C ARG A 323 5.20 -3.60 -12.03
N ASP A 324 4.86 -3.86 -13.29
CA ASP A 324 5.25 -5.11 -13.99
C ASP A 324 6.78 -5.26 -14.14
N ASN A 325 7.54 -4.24 -13.75
CA ASN A 325 8.99 -4.31 -13.68
C ASN A 325 9.53 -4.91 -12.38
N ALA A 326 8.66 -5.15 -11.41
CA ALA A 326 9.03 -5.65 -10.09
C ALA A 326 9.30 -7.18 -10.07
#